data_547f8a900829fbacb20e1d79584fe8a8
#
_entry.id   547f8a900829fbacb20e1d79584fe8a8
#
_cell.length_a   1.000
_cell.length_b   1.000
_cell.length_c   1.000
_cell.angle_alpha   90.00
_cell.angle_beta   90.00
_cell.angle_gamma   90.00
#
_symmetry.space_group_name_H-M   'P 1'
#
loop_
_entity.id
_entity.type
_entity.pdbx_description
1 polymer ?
#
loop_
_entity_poly.entity_id
_entity_poly.type
_entity_poly.pdbx_seq_one_letter_code
_entity_poly.pdbx_strand_id
1 'polypeptide(L)' 'LLNSWDIVRLLLKINELGTTIVLATHDREIINNLGRRVITLDRGRVIRDEEKGRYIL' A
#
# COMPACT_ATOMS: atom_id res chain seq x y z
N LEU A 1 -9.24 7.97 -19.04
CA LEU A 1 -8.42 6.84 -18.62
C LEU A 1 -8.18 6.86 -17.12
N LEU A 2 -8.26 5.69 -16.50
CA LEU A 2 -7.94 5.55 -15.09
C LEU A 2 -6.42 5.54 -14.90
N ASN A 3 -5.95 6.28 -13.90
CA ASN A 3 -4.56 6.20 -13.47
C ASN A 3 -4.47 5.44 -12.14
N SER A 4 -3.24 5.23 -11.67
CA SER A 4 -3.01 4.49 -10.41
C SER A 4 -3.72 5.12 -9.22
N TRP A 5 -3.79 6.45 -9.16
CA TRP A 5 -4.44 7.15 -8.06
C TRP A 5 -5.96 7.00 -8.07
N ASP A 6 -6.57 6.87 -9.24
CA ASP A 6 -8.01 6.61 -9.33
C ASP A 6 -8.35 5.25 -8.72
N ILE A 7 -7.52 4.25 -9.02
CA ILE A 7 -7.67 2.90 -8.47
C ILE A 7 -7.45 2.92 -6.95
N VAL A 8 -6.42 3.60 -6.49
CA VAL A 8 -6.12 3.69 -5.05
C VAL A 8 -7.27 4.36 -4.30
N ARG A 9 -7.83 5.44 -4.83
CA ARG A 9 -8.98 6.11 -4.20
C ARG A 9 -10.19 5.19 -4.10
N LEU A 10 -10.43 4.38 -5.11
CA LEU A 10 -11.51 3.39 -5.07
C LEU A 10 -11.26 2.35 -3.98
N LEU A 11 -10.03 1.85 -3.89
CA LEU A 11 -9.66 0.87 -2.86
C LEU A 11 -9.81 1.45 -1.45
N LEU A 12 -9.47 2.71 -1.24
CA LEU A 12 -9.64 3.38 0.04
C LEU A 12 -11.11 3.45 0.44
N LYS A 13 -11.99 3.75 -0.50
CA LYS A 13 -13.44 3.75 -0.23
C LYS A 13 -13.95 2.38 0.17
N ILE A 14 -13.52 1.35 -0.52
CA ILE A 14 -13.89 -0.03 -0.20
C ILE A 14 -13.38 -0.40 1.20
N ASN A 15 -12.16 0.00 1.52
CA ASN A 15 -11.59 -0.23 2.84
C ASN A 15 -12.37 0.47 3.95
N GLU A 16 -12.82 1.70 3.72
CA GLU A 16 -13.65 2.44 4.67
C GLU A 16 -14.98 1.75 4.97
N LEU A 17 -15.47 0.95 4.03
CA LEU A 17 -16.70 0.17 4.21
C LEU A 17 -16.47 -1.13 5.00
N GLY A 18 -15.25 -1.38 5.45
CA GLY A 18 -14.93 -2.52 6.30
C GLY A 18 -14.19 -3.66 5.59
N THR A 19 -13.85 -3.50 4.32
CA THR A 19 -13.11 -4.52 3.58
C THR A 19 -11.61 -4.35 3.78
N THR A 20 -10.93 -5.42 4.13
CA THR A 20 -9.47 -5.43 4.22
C THR A 20 -8.87 -5.47 2.81
N ILE A 21 -7.95 -4.56 2.54
CA ILE A 21 -7.29 -4.46 1.25
C ILE A 21 -5.80 -4.77 1.40
N VAL A 22 -5.29 -5.61 0.53
CA VAL A 22 -3.86 -5.86 0.40
C VAL A 22 -3.44 -5.40 -0.99
N LEU A 23 -2.52 -4.45 -1.05
CA LEU A 23 -2.02 -3.89 -2.29
C LEU A 23 -0.54 -4.22 -2.45
N ALA A 24 -0.19 -4.97 -3.47
CA ALA A 24 1.20 -5.25 -3.81
C ALA A 24 1.67 -4.24 -4.85
N THR A 25 2.68 -3.46 -4.50
CA THR A 25 3.19 -2.41 -5.38
C THR A 25 4.64 -2.06 -5.02
N HIS A 26 5.35 -1.48 -5.96
CA HIS A 26 6.65 -0.85 -5.72
C HIS A 26 6.62 0.66 -6.00
N ASP A 27 5.44 1.24 -6.12
CA ASP A 27 5.29 2.67 -6.35
C ASP A 27 5.49 3.44 -5.03
N ARG A 28 6.62 4.14 -4.94
CA ARG A 28 6.99 4.89 -3.74
C ARG A 28 5.99 5.96 -3.35
N GLU A 29 5.45 6.67 -4.34
CA GLU A 29 4.51 7.76 -4.08
C GLU A 29 3.24 7.24 -3.45
N ILE A 30 2.70 6.15 -3.98
CA ILE A 30 1.51 5.53 -3.43
C ILE A 30 1.76 5.10 -1.99
N ILE A 31 2.83 4.36 -1.75
CA ILE A 31 3.15 3.84 -0.42
C ILE A 31 3.34 4.97 0.57
N ASN A 32 4.14 5.98 0.21
CA ASN A 32 4.47 7.08 1.13
C ASN A 32 3.28 7.99 1.44
N ASN A 33 2.39 8.18 0.47
CA ASN A 33 1.23 9.06 0.66
C ASN A 33 0.06 8.38 1.36
N LEU A 34 -0.06 7.07 1.29
CA LEU A 34 -1.14 6.36 1.98
C LEU A 34 -0.95 6.34 3.50
N GLY A 35 0.28 6.28 3.98
CA GLY A 35 0.56 6.24 5.42
C GLY A 35 -0.03 5.02 6.11
N ARG A 36 -0.19 3.91 5.40
CA ARG A 36 -0.78 2.68 5.91
C ARG A 36 0.31 1.68 6.28
N ARG A 37 -0.09 0.54 6.81
CA ARG A 37 0.83 -0.54 7.13
C ARG A 37 1.58 -0.99 5.88
N VAL A 38 2.90 -1.07 5.98
CA VAL A 38 3.76 -1.51 4.88
C VAL A 38 4.54 -2.74 5.32
N ILE A 39 4.41 -3.80 4.55
CA ILE A 39 5.18 -5.03 4.72
C ILE A 39 6.15 -5.11 3.55
N THR A 40 7.44 -5.06 3.84
CA THR A 40 8.47 -5.13 2.81
C THR A 40 8.97 -6.57 2.68
N LEU A 41 8.91 -7.07 1.46
CA LEU A 41 9.36 -8.42 1.14
C LEU A 41 10.64 -8.37 0.32
N ASP A 42 11.58 -9.25 0.66
CA ASP A 42 12.80 -9.43 -0.11
C ASP A 42 13.10 -10.92 -0.16
N ARG A 43 13.24 -11.45 -1.37
CA ARG A 43 13.54 -12.88 -1.63
C ARG A 43 12.62 -13.82 -0.85
N GLY A 44 11.34 -13.50 -0.84
CA GLY A 44 10.33 -14.33 -0.17
C GLY A 44 10.29 -14.18 1.36
N ARG A 45 11.01 -13.23 1.91
CA ARG A 45 11.03 -12.98 3.36
C ARG A 45 10.50 -11.60 3.70
N VAL A 46 9.81 -11.51 4.83
CA VAL A 46 9.43 -10.20 5.40
C VAL A 46 10.66 -9.61 6.08
N ILE A 47 11.14 -8.49 5.57
CA ILE A 47 12.28 -7.78 6.16
C ILE A 47 11.86 -6.57 6.97
N ARG A 48 10.65 -6.05 6.76
CA ARG A 48 10.09 -4.95 7.53
C ARG A 48 8.58 -5.09 7.60
N ASP A 49 8.01 -4.63 8.71
CA ASP A 49 6.57 -4.57 8.91
C ASP A 49 6.29 -3.35 9.80
N GLU A 50 5.77 -2.28 9.21
CA GLU A 50 5.52 -1.03 9.91
C GLU A 50 4.08 -0.61 9.74
N GLU A 51 3.41 -0.24 10.83
CA GLU A 51 2.01 0.18 10.79
C GLU A 51 1.78 1.44 9.96
N LYS A 52 2.73 2.37 9.98
CA LYS A 52 2.72 3.58 9.16
C LYS A 52 4.06 3.66 8.44
N GLY A 53 4.23 2.76 7.50
CA GLY A 53 5.50 2.59 6.85
C GLY A 53 5.69 3.47 5.63
N ARG A 54 6.94 3.51 5.19
CA ARG A 54 7.36 4.16 3.96
C ARG A 54 8.08 3.17 3.10
N TYR A 55 8.19 3.50 1.83
CA TYR A 55 8.98 2.69 0.92
C TYR A 55 10.46 2.87 1.25
N ILE A 56 11.09 1.79 1.70
CA ILE A 56 12.51 1.77 2.03
C ILE A 56 13.12 0.49 1.45
N LEU A 57 13.98 0.67 0.49
CA LEU A 57 14.80 -0.40 -0.07
C LEU A 57 16.12 0.17 -0.54
#